data_aa489f4f0aba8a66e35911aff7dd9b06
#
_entry.id   aa489f4f0aba8a66e35911aff7dd9b06
#
_cell.length_a   1.000
_cell.length_b   1.000
_cell.length_c   1.000
_cell.angle_alpha   90.00
_cell.angle_beta   90.00
_cell.angle_gamma   90.00
#
_symmetry.space_group_name_H-M   'P 1'
#
loop_
_entity.id
_entity.type
_entity.pdbx_description
1 polymer ?
#
loop_
_entity_poly.entity_id
_entity_poly.type
_entity_poly.pdbx_seq_one_letter_code
_entity_poly.pdbx_strand_id
1 'polypeptide(L)' 'CWSNNSISGNYPCCPEGTPIQYSDDEGDWGVYMDNWCG' A
#
# COMPACT_ATOMS: atom_id res chain seq x y z
N CYS A 1 -5.11 -3.29 -7.50
CA CYS A 1 -5.25 -2.87 -6.11
C CYS A 1 -5.48 -1.37 -6.02
N TRP A 2 -5.99 -0.91 -4.90
CA TRP A 2 -6.40 0.49 -4.74
C TRP A 2 -5.21 1.46 -4.80
N SER A 3 -4.05 1.06 -4.33
CA SER A 3 -2.88 1.95 -4.24
C SER A 3 -2.34 2.37 -5.60
N ASN A 4 -2.67 1.62 -6.63
CA ASN A 4 -2.25 1.92 -7.98
C ASN A 4 -2.94 3.18 -8.54
N ASN A 5 -4.08 3.54 -7.96
CA ASN A 5 -4.85 4.73 -8.34
C ASN A 5 -5.11 5.65 -7.16
N SER A 6 -4.18 5.68 -6.23
CA SER A 6 -4.31 6.49 -5.04
C SER A 6 -4.18 7.98 -5.36
N ILE A 7 -4.86 8.83 -4.57
CA ILE A 7 -4.71 10.29 -4.66
C ILE A 7 -3.27 10.69 -4.34
N SER A 8 -2.63 9.92 -3.48
CA SER A 8 -1.25 10.20 -3.06
C SER A 8 -0.22 9.84 -4.12
N GLY A 9 -0.63 9.13 -5.16
CA GLY A 9 0.25 8.71 -6.23
C GLY A 9 0.07 7.24 -6.56
N ASN A 10 0.93 6.73 -7.43
CA ASN A 10 0.88 5.33 -7.82
C ASN A 10 1.86 4.54 -6.98
N TYR A 11 1.35 3.55 -6.26
CA TYR A 11 2.18 2.68 -5.43
C TYR A 11 1.97 1.23 -5.85
N PRO A 12 2.99 0.37 -5.68
CA PRO A 12 2.85 -1.03 -6.03
C PRO A 12 1.88 -1.74 -5.09
N CYS A 13 1.31 -2.84 -5.57
CA CYS A 13 0.44 -3.66 -4.74
C CYS A 13 1.30 -4.52 -3.82
N CYS A 14 0.89 -4.61 -2.55
CA CYS A 14 1.56 -5.51 -1.62
C CYS A 14 1.31 -6.96 -2.01
N PRO A 15 2.31 -7.84 -1.90
CA PRO A 15 2.07 -9.26 -2.08
C PRO A 15 1.26 -9.80 -0.92
N GLU A 16 0.65 -10.96 -1.13
CA GLU A 16 -0.13 -11.62 -0.10
C GLU A 16 0.75 -11.89 1.12
N GLY A 17 0.20 -11.64 2.29
CA GLY A 17 0.92 -11.88 3.53
C GLY A 17 1.72 -10.70 4.07
N THR A 18 1.76 -9.59 3.32
CA THR A 18 2.44 -8.39 3.79
C THR A 18 1.70 -7.80 4.98
N PRO A 19 2.37 -7.58 6.11
CA PRO A 19 1.71 -7.01 7.29
C PRO A 19 1.35 -5.54 7.08
N ILE A 20 0.24 -5.12 7.67
CA ILE A 20 -0.21 -3.73 7.59
C ILE A 20 0.64 -2.89 8.53
N GLN A 21 1.22 -1.81 8.01
CA GLN A 21 2.03 -0.88 8.79
C GLN A 21 1.27 0.38 9.16
N TYR A 22 0.31 0.76 8.33
CA TYR A 22 -0.41 2.00 8.53
C TYR A 22 -1.73 1.92 7.77
N SER A 23 -2.76 2.58 8.26
CA SER A 23 -4.02 2.67 7.52
C SER A 23 -4.56 4.09 7.60
N ASP A 24 -5.19 4.52 6.53
CA ASP A 24 -5.79 5.85 6.45
C ASP A 24 -7.11 5.78 5.67
N ASP A 25 -7.60 6.95 5.23
CA ASP A 25 -8.87 7.02 4.53
C ASP A 25 -8.87 6.31 3.19
N GLU A 26 -7.70 6.12 2.59
CA GLU A 26 -7.59 5.44 1.30
C GLU A 26 -7.57 3.92 1.43
N GLY A 27 -7.03 3.41 2.53
CA GLY A 27 -6.95 1.98 2.76
C GLY A 27 -5.79 1.62 3.67
N ASP A 28 -5.45 0.35 3.67
CA ASP A 28 -4.38 -0.17 4.50
C ASP A 28 -3.07 -0.16 3.72
N TRP A 29 -2.03 0.37 4.34
CA TRP A 29 -0.71 0.46 3.74
C TRP A 29 0.25 -0.53 4.39
N GLY A 30 1.14 -1.07 3.57
CA GLY A 30 2.22 -1.92 4.06
C GLY A 30 3.55 -1.45 3.50
N VAL A 31 4.61 -2.10 3.92
CA VAL A 31 5.96 -1.84 3.40
C VAL A 31 6.53 -3.14 2.84
N TYR A 32 6.99 -3.10 1.62
CA TYR A 32 7.58 -4.24 0.97
C TYR A 32 8.77 -3.79 0.14
N MET A 33 9.91 -4.42 0.37
CA MET A 33 11.17 -4.09 -0.31
C MET A 33 11.51 -2.61 -0.16
N ASP A 34 11.37 -2.11 1.07
CA ASP A 34 11.66 -0.73 1.46
C ASP A 34 10.77 0.31 0.77
N ASN A 35 9.63 -0.11 0.24
CA ASN A 35 8.69 0.79 -0.42
C ASN A 35 7.29 0.59 0.14
N TRP A 36 6.53 1.67 0.17
CA TRP A 36 5.13 1.59 0.54
C TRP A 36 4.35 0.85 -0.54
N CYS A 37 3.38 0.07 -0.11
CA CYS A 37 2.49 -0.68 -1.00
C CYS A 37 1.09 -0.74 -0.40
N GLY A 38 0.12 -1.04 -1.22
CA GLY A 38 -1.26 -1.09 -0.78
C GLY A 38 -2.01 -2.37 -1.06
#